data_5058636c8e8f76afbf25d536e60057c2
#
_entry.id   5058636c8e8f76afbf25d536e60057c2
#
_cell.length_a   1.000
_cell.length_b   1.000
_cell.length_c   1.000
_cell.angle_alpha   90.00
_cell.angle_beta   90.00
_cell.angle_gamma   90.00
#
_symmetry.space_group_name_H-M   'P 1'
#
loop_
_entity.id
_entity.type
_entity.pdbx_description
1 polymer ?
#
loop_
_entity_poly.entity_id
_entity_poly.type
_entity_poly.pdbx_seq_one_letter_code
_entity_poly.pdbx_strand_id
1 'polypeptide(L)' 'EKLTIFPGYFHLIRFIRSSHLLDVFGEKFVMPADVEYEYVWATIDTAKERLGIYHDHKLIAEYDYPLPKSSMLLPKID' A
#
# COMPACT_ATOMS: atom_id res chain seq x y z
N GLU A 1 13.11 -7.53 5.70
CA GLU A 1 13.34 -7.01 4.48
C GLU A 1 13.53 -5.52 4.54
N LYS A 2 14.43 -5.00 3.79
CA LYS A 2 14.72 -3.66 3.87
C LYS A 2 14.00 -2.91 2.81
N LEU A 3 13.36 -1.87 3.14
CA LEU A 3 12.66 -1.08 2.19
C LEU A 3 13.42 0.18 1.94
N THR A 4 13.77 0.42 0.71
CA THR A 4 14.45 1.65 0.35
C THR A 4 13.42 2.59 -0.20
N ILE A 5 13.30 3.77 0.35
CA ILE A 5 12.26 4.68 -0.03
C ILE A 5 12.86 5.88 -0.74
N PHE A 6 12.39 6.10 -1.95
CA PHE A 6 12.77 7.23 -2.73
C PHE A 6 11.52 7.91 -3.22
N PRO A 7 11.58 9.11 -3.72
CA PRO A 7 10.43 9.71 -4.37
C PRO A 7 10.03 8.86 -5.55
N GLY A 8 8.78 8.55 -5.67
CA GLY A 8 8.30 7.73 -6.76
C GLY A 8 7.15 6.88 -6.34
N TYR A 9 7.02 5.74 -7.01
CA TYR A 9 5.90 4.86 -6.79
C TYR A 9 6.36 3.45 -6.51
N PHE A 10 5.68 2.77 -5.60
CA PHE A 10 5.84 1.35 -5.40
C PHE A 10 4.53 0.69 -5.76
N HIS A 11 4.61 -0.42 -6.48
CA HIS A 11 3.42 -1.15 -6.89
C HIS A 11 3.47 -2.55 -6.31
N LEU A 12 2.37 -2.96 -5.70
CA LEU A 12 2.27 -4.27 -5.10
C LEU A 12 1.00 -4.92 -5.62
N ILE A 13 1.01 -6.23 -5.73
CA ILE A 13 -0.18 -6.97 -6.11
C ILE A 13 -0.59 -7.79 -4.91
N ARG A 14 -1.83 -7.70 -4.52
CA ARG A 14 -2.33 -8.42 -3.35
C ARG A 14 -3.64 -9.10 -3.66
N PHE A 15 -3.84 -10.25 -3.06
CA PHE A 15 -5.06 -11.03 -3.24
C PHE A 15 -5.99 -10.71 -2.07
N ILE A 16 -7.25 -10.39 -2.36
CA ILE A 16 -8.22 -10.03 -1.34
C ILE A 16 -9.09 -11.24 -1.06
N ARG A 17 -9.14 -11.64 0.20
CA ARG A 17 -9.92 -12.78 0.60
C ARG A 17 -11.26 -12.31 1.14
N SER A 18 -12.03 -13.23 1.69
CA SER A 18 -13.38 -12.93 2.17
C SER A 18 -13.38 -11.92 3.32
N SER A 19 -12.24 -11.71 3.95
CA SER A 19 -12.19 -10.70 5.00
C SER A 19 -12.20 -9.29 4.44
N HIS A 20 -11.99 -9.14 3.15
CA HIS A 20 -11.95 -7.84 2.49
C HIS A 20 -10.84 -6.95 3.04
N LEU A 21 -9.76 -7.55 3.53
CA LEU A 21 -8.65 -6.76 4.05
C LEU A 21 -7.46 -6.84 3.14
N LEU A 22 -6.86 -5.69 2.92
CA LEU A 22 -5.64 -5.59 2.15
C LEU A 22 -4.50 -5.32 3.11
N ASP A 23 -3.47 -6.15 3.04
CA ASP A 23 -2.32 -5.98 3.90
C ASP A 23 -1.20 -5.33 3.11
N VAL A 24 -0.75 -4.18 3.56
CA VAL A 24 0.35 -3.49 2.92
C VAL A 24 1.41 -3.29 4.00
N PHE A 25 2.45 -4.08 3.93
CA PHE A 25 3.56 -4.03 4.89
C PHE A 25 3.07 -4.05 6.33
N GLY A 26 2.14 -4.94 6.61
CA GLY A 26 1.64 -5.11 7.97
C GLY A 26 0.48 -4.23 8.36
N GLU A 27 0.13 -3.28 7.53
CA GLU A 27 -0.98 -2.40 7.82
C GLU A 27 -2.18 -2.85 7.03
N LYS A 28 -3.36 -2.88 7.63
CA LYS A 28 -4.53 -3.43 7.00
C LYS A 28 -5.51 -2.35 6.59
N PHE A 29 -6.07 -2.51 5.40
CA PHE A 29 -7.03 -1.57 4.87
C PHE A 29 -8.27 -2.32 4.43
N VAL A 30 -9.44 -1.75 4.64
CA VAL A 30 -10.69 -2.42 4.31
C VAL A 30 -11.03 -2.11 2.87
N MET A 31 -11.28 -3.15 2.08
CA MET A 31 -11.64 -2.99 0.68
C MET A 31 -13.15 -2.95 0.53
N PRO A 32 -13.65 -2.45 -0.60
CA PRO A 32 -15.08 -2.47 -0.86
C PRO A 32 -15.63 -3.88 -0.84
N ALA A 33 -16.90 -4.01 -0.48
CA ALA A 33 -17.49 -5.31 -0.27
C ALA A 33 -17.52 -6.17 -1.52
N ASP A 34 -17.50 -5.57 -2.70
CA ASP A 34 -17.54 -6.37 -3.90
C ASP A 34 -16.15 -6.83 -4.35
N VAL A 35 -15.11 -6.52 -3.62
CA VAL A 35 -13.79 -6.99 -3.96
C VAL A 35 -13.47 -8.16 -3.05
N GLU A 36 -13.59 -9.35 -3.61
CA GLU A 36 -13.42 -10.55 -2.81
C GLU A 36 -12.86 -11.62 -3.71
N TYR A 37 -11.81 -12.28 -3.28
CA TYR A 37 -11.14 -13.33 -4.04
C TYR A 37 -10.66 -12.80 -5.38
N GLU A 38 -10.11 -11.60 -5.36
CA GLU A 38 -9.57 -10.98 -6.56
C GLU A 38 -8.27 -10.29 -6.23
N TYR A 39 -7.47 -10.05 -7.26
CA TYR A 39 -6.21 -9.34 -7.08
C TYR A 39 -6.43 -7.86 -7.26
N VAL A 40 -5.75 -7.08 -6.45
CA VAL A 40 -5.76 -5.63 -6.61
C VAL A 40 -4.32 -5.14 -6.69
N TRP A 41 -4.15 -3.97 -7.25
CA TRP A 41 -2.85 -3.32 -7.30
C TRP A 41 -2.86 -2.24 -6.26
N ALA A 42 -1.85 -2.23 -5.42
CA ALA A 42 -1.68 -1.18 -4.44
C ALA A 42 -0.50 -0.34 -4.89
N THR A 43 -0.71 0.94 -5.08
CA THR A 43 0.32 1.84 -5.54
C THR A 43 0.58 2.86 -4.45
N ILE A 44 1.80 2.94 -3.98
CA ILE A 44 2.18 3.89 -2.97
C ILE A 44 2.94 5.03 -3.64
N ASP A 45 2.38 6.24 -3.52
CA ASP A 45 3.05 7.44 -4.02
C ASP A 45 3.84 7.99 -2.85
N THR A 46 5.14 7.83 -2.88
CA THR A 46 5.95 8.19 -1.74
C THR A 46 6.07 9.69 -1.57
N ALA A 47 5.98 10.45 -2.66
CA ALA A 47 6.07 11.89 -2.55
C ALA A 47 4.84 12.48 -1.90
N LYS A 48 3.67 11.95 -2.22
CA LYS A 48 2.43 12.45 -1.66
C LYS A 48 1.99 11.66 -0.44
N GLU A 49 2.66 10.57 -0.15
CA GLU A 49 2.32 9.70 0.98
C GLU A 49 0.86 9.25 0.89
N ARG A 50 0.52 8.71 -0.28
CA ARG A 50 -0.83 8.21 -0.52
C ARG A 50 -0.77 6.80 -1.05
N LEU A 51 -1.78 6.03 -0.73
CA LEU A 51 -1.91 4.66 -1.20
C LEU A 51 -3.16 4.59 -2.06
N GLY A 52 -3.00 4.20 -3.31
CA GLY A 52 -4.13 4.04 -4.21
C GLY A 52 -4.33 2.57 -4.51
N ILE A 53 -5.57 2.12 -4.48
CA ILE A 53 -5.90 0.73 -4.76
C ILE A 53 -6.65 0.68 -6.08
N TYR A 54 -6.13 -0.15 -6.98
CA TYR A 54 -6.71 -0.27 -8.31
C TYR A 54 -7.20 -1.70 -8.55
N HIS A 55 -8.34 -1.80 -9.18
CA HIS A 55 -8.91 -3.08 -9.56
C HIS A 55 -9.42 -2.91 -10.97
N ASP A 56 -8.96 -3.74 -11.90
CA ASP A 56 -9.32 -3.66 -13.30
C ASP A 56 -9.04 -2.26 -13.83
N HIS A 57 -7.88 -1.74 -13.47
CA HIS A 57 -7.41 -0.43 -13.94
C HIS A 57 -8.25 0.74 -13.42
N LYS A 58 -9.09 0.51 -12.42
CA LYS A 58 -9.88 1.58 -11.85
C LYS A 58 -9.45 1.82 -10.42
N LEU A 59 -9.34 3.08 -10.05
CA LEU A 59 -9.03 3.43 -8.67
C LEU A 59 -10.27 3.18 -7.83
N ILE A 60 -10.22 2.25 -6.91
CA ILE A 60 -11.37 1.90 -6.11
C ILE A 60 -11.28 2.40 -4.68
N ALA A 61 -10.10 2.77 -4.23
CA ALA A 61 -9.93 3.27 -2.87
C ALA A 61 -8.63 4.04 -2.78
N GLU A 62 -8.57 4.98 -1.86
CA GLU A 62 -7.37 5.77 -1.68
C GLU A 62 -7.24 6.12 -0.23
N TYR A 63 -6.05 6.03 0.32
CA TYR A 63 -5.81 6.27 1.73
C TYR A 63 -4.55 7.09 1.92
N ASP A 64 -4.45 7.77 3.03
CA ASP A 64 -3.19 8.37 3.42
C ASP A 64 -2.25 7.26 3.80
N TYR A 65 -1.01 7.39 3.44
CA TYR A 65 -0.02 6.39 3.78
C TYR A 65 1.25 7.11 4.22
N PRO A 66 1.24 7.63 5.43
CA PRO A 66 2.41 8.39 5.90
C PRO A 66 3.59 7.46 6.04
N LEU A 67 4.71 7.90 5.55
CA LEU A 67 5.92 7.11 5.61
C LEU A 67 6.65 7.39 6.89
N PRO A 68 7.30 6.38 7.44
CA PRO A 68 8.10 6.61 8.62
C PRO A 68 9.20 7.60 8.28
N LYS A 69 9.40 8.53 9.15
CA LYS A 69 10.32 9.54 8.82
C LYS A 69 11.72 9.12 9.03
N SER A 70 12.22 9.22 10.14
CA SER A 70 13.59 8.97 10.31
C SER A 70 13.90 7.56 10.58
N SER A 71 13.10 6.92 11.33
CA SER A 71 13.47 5.60 11.76
C SER A 71 13.61 4.65 10.61
N MET A 72 12.82 4.89 9.55
CA MET A 72 12.90 3.99 8.47
C MET A 72 13.87 4.47 7.45
N LEU A 73 13.93 5.73 7.21
CA LEU A 73 14.76 6.24 6.18
C LEU A 73 16.20 6.29 6.56
N LEU A 74 16.49 6.42 7.84
CA LEU A 74 17.82 6.48 8.26
C LEU A 74 18.19 5.27 8.89
N PRO A 75 19.06 4.55 8.37
CA PRO A 75 19.50 3.36 9.03
C PRO A 75 20.06 3.80 10.30
N LYS A 76 19.73 3.14 11.29
CA LYS A 76 20.16 3.47 12.51
C LYS A 76 21.56 3.28 12.53
N ILE A 77 22.31 4.16 12.50
CA ILE A 77 23.53 3.99 12.51
C ILE A 77 24.02 3.75 13.71
N ASP A 78 23.73 3.80 14.57
CA ASP A 78 24.20 3.52 15.79
C ASP A 78 23.92 2.42 16.30
#